data_6bf96ed88dcd3a11a2eeee34b7f656ba
#
_entry.id   6bf96ed88dcd3a11a2eeee34b7f656ba
#
_cell.length_a   1.000
_cell.length_b   1.000
_cell.length_c   1.000
_cell.angle_alpha   90.00
_cell.angle_beta   90.00
_cell.angle_gamma   90.00
#
_symmetry.space_group_name_H-M   'P 1'
#
loop_
_entity.id
_entity.type
_entity.pdbx_description
1 polymer ?
#
loop_
_entity_poly.entity_id
_entity_poly.type
_entity_poly.pdbx_seq_one_letter_code
_entity_poly.pdbx_strand_id
1 'polypeptide(L)'
;VIEGQAQIVSPSGLRLSSIGYNELFGEASFILGKNRTVTAIAGKDGLTARLIKSDHLIAKLKQDIFLSALVRKLEARLSNSNEKSEVLANGMKDVSSEITAFIDSINERNSNGRILIDKLDELEEEFEYLKWNFGIVD
;
A
#
# COMPACT_ATOMS: atom_id res chain seq x y z
N VAL A 1 -18.79 0.44 -2.44
CA VAL A 1 -19.00 -0.38 -1.25
C VAL A 1 -20.37 -0.09 -0.67
N ILE A 2 -21.11 -1.14 -0.29
CA ILE A 2 -22.43 -1.02 0.35
C ILE A 2 -22.30 -1.26 1.86
N GLU A 3 -21.44 -2.22 2.26
CA GLU A 3 -21.22 -2.60 3.64
C GLU A 3 -19.81 -3.15 3.83
N GLY A 4 -19.21 -2.96 5.00
CA GLY A 4 -17.84 -3.38 5.30
C GLY A 4 -16.78 -2.46 4.71
N GLN A 5 -15.58 -2.97 4.54
CA GLN A 5 -14.41 -2.24 4.02
C GLN A 5 -13.58 -3.11 3.08
N ALA A 6 -12.93 -2.48 2.10
CA ALA A 6 -11.87 -3.07 1.29
C ALA A 6 -10.53 -2.40 1.61
N GLN A 7 -9.50 -3.18 1.83
CA GLN A 7 -8.11 -2.70 1.91
C GLN A 7 -7.46 -2.83 0.54
N ILE A 8 -6.84 -1.78 0.08
CA ILE A 8 -6.09 -1.77 -1.18
C ILE A 8 -4.61 -1.95 -0.85
N VAL A 9 -4.03 -3.01 -1.38
CA VAL A 9 -2.69 -3.47 -1.04
C VAL A 9 -1.85 -3.57 -2.32
N SER A 10 -0.62 -3.07 -2.26
CA SER A 10 0.35 -3.19 -3.34
C SER A 10 0.94 -4.61 -3.45
N PRO A 11 1.70 -4.92 -4.51
CA PRO A 11 2.39 -6.20 -4.64
C PRO A 11 3.39 -6.51 -3.51
N SER A 12 4.00 -5.48 -2.91
CA SER A 12 4.93 -5.65 -1.77
C SER A 12 4.24 -5.84 -0.42
N GLY A 13 2.90 -5.76 -0.37
CA GLY A 13 2.13 -5.83 0.86
C GLY A 13 1.85 -4.47 1.51
N LEU A 14 2.31 -3.36 0.90
CA LEU A 14 2.01 -2.02 1.42
C LEU A 14 0.51 -1.72 1.31
N ARG A 15 -0.11 -1.34 2.43
CA ARG A 15 -1.49 -0.86 2.44
C ARG A 15 -1.54 0.57 1.92
N LEU A 16 -2.11 0.74 0.73
CA LEU A 16 -2.22 2.04 0.05
C LEU A 16 -3.43 2.84 0.53
N SER A 17 -4.58 2.18 0.74
CA SER A 17 -5.80 2.83 1.20
C SER A 17 -6.79 1.84 1.80
N SER A 18 -7.79 2.38 2.51
CA SER A 18 -8.96 1.64 2.97
C SER A 18 -10.20 2.31 2.38
N ILE A 19 -11.05 1.52 1.75
CA ILE A 19 -12.25 1.94 1.02
C ILE A 19 -13.47 1.49 1.81
N GLY A 20 -14.31 2.44 2.21
CA GLY A 20 -15.49 2.20 3.05
C GLY A 20 -16.82 2.43 2.35
N TYR A 21 -17.87 2.61 3.18
CA TYR A 21 -19.24 2.82 2.71
C TYR A 21 -19.34 3.97 1.71
N ASN A 22 -20.10 3.74 0.64
CA ASN A 22 -20.34 4.68 -0.47
C ASN A 22 -19.10 5.10 -1.28
N GLU A 23 -17.99 4.40 -1.11
CA GLU A 23 -16.77 4.61 -1.90
C GLU A 23 -16.66 3.60 -3.04
N LEU A 24 -15.84 3.94 -4.05
CA LEU A 24 -15.58 3.17 -5.26
C LEU A 24 -14.13 2.68 -5.27
N PHE A 25 -13.89 1.50 -5.81
CA PHE A 25 -12.54 1.00 -6.05
C PHE A 25 -12.47 0.18 -7.34
N GLY A 26 -11.27 0.07 -7.89
CA GLY A 26 -10.98 -0.70 -9.11
C GLY A 26 -11.29 0.06 -10.40
N GLU A 27 -11.59 1.34 -10.34
CA GLU A 27 -11.87 2.23 -11.49
C GLU A 27 -10.61 2.60 -12.28
N ALA A 28 -9.47 2.72 -11.60
CA ALA A 28 -8.21 3.21 -12.18
C ALA A 28 -7.77 2.43 -13.42
N SER A 29 -7.88 1.11 -13.40
CA SER A 29 -7.52 0.25 -14.52
C SER A 29 -8.33 0.53 -15.79
N PHE A 30 -9.61 0.88 -15.64
CA PHE A 30 -10.48 1.24 -16.77
C PHE A 30 -10.21 2.66 -17.27
N ILE A 31 -10.00 3.59 -16.33
CA ILE A 31 -9.77 5.00 -16.65
C ILE A 31 -8.44 5.18 -17.37
N LEU A 32 -7.39 4.50 -16.91
CA LEU A 32 -6.05 4.56 -17.49
C LEU A 32 -5.83 3.58 -18.65
N GLY A 33 -6.72 2.62 -18.84
CA GLY A 33 -6.54 1.56 -19.84
C GLY A 33 -5.36 0.64 -19.53
N LYS A 34 -5.04 0.45 -18.24
CA LYS A 34 -3.92 -0.38 -17.76
C LYS A 34 -4.42 -1.62 -17.02
N ASN A 35 -3.54 -2.57 -16.84
CA ASN A 35 -3.80 -3.72 -15.97
C ASN A 35 -3.94 -3.30 -14.51
N ARG A 36 -4.58 -4.15 -13.69
CA ARG A 36 -4.65 -3.96 -12.25
C ARG A 36 -3.27 -4.17 -11.63
N THR A 37 -2.87 -3.23 -10.80
CA THR A 37 -1.55 -3.21 -10.15
C THR A 37 -1.63 -3.43 -8.64
N VAL A 38 -2.85 -3.49 -8.10
CA VAL A 38 -3.09 -3.63 -6.66
C VAL A 38 -4.14 -4.71 -6.39
N THR A 39 -4.15 -5.24 -5.17
CA THR A 39 -5.12 -6.21 -4.69
C THR A 39 -6.12 -5.54 -3.75
N ALA A 40 -7.40 -5.87 -3.87
CA ALA A 40 -8.43 -5.47 -2.91
C ALA A 40 -8.74 -6.67 -2.00
N ILE A 41 -8.60 -6.47 -0.69
CA ILE A 41 -8.83 -7.49 0.34
C ILE A 41 -10.01 -7.04 1.20
N ALA A 42 -10.97 -7.94 1.44
CA ALA A 42 -12.07 -7.64 2.35
C ALA A 42 -11.54 -7.43 3.79
N GLY A 43 -12.09 -6.45 4.47
CA GLY A 43 -11.80 -6.21 5.88
C GLY A 43 -12.32 -7.32 6.80
N LYS A 44 -12.04 -7.22 8.10
CA LYS A 44 -12.41 -8.25 9.10
C LYS A 44 -13.92 -8.50 9.18
N ASP A 45 -14.72 -7.47 8.95
CA ASP A 45 -16.18 -7.56 8.98
C ASP A 45 -16.79 -7.92 7.63
N GLY A 46 -15.94 -8.32 6.67
CA GLY A 46 -16.36 -8.66 5.32
C GLY A 46 -16.52 -7.43 4.42
N LEU A 47 -17.06 -7.66 3.22
CA LEU A 47 -17.28 -6.64 2.19
C LEU A 47 -18.48 -6.99 1.34
N THR A 48 -19.43 -6.08 1.27
CA THR A 48 -20.51 -6.10 0.28
C THR A 48 -20.34 -4.93 -0.68
N ALA A 49 -20.23 -5.22 -1.97
CA ALA A 49 -20.04 -4.20 -2.99
C ALA A 49 -21.00 -4.38 -4.17
N ARG A 50 -21.40 -3.26 -4.78
CA ARG A 50 -22.15 -3.27 -6.02
C ARG A 50 -21.19 -3.24 -7.21
N LEU A 51 -21.32 -4.20 -8.10
CA LEU A 51 -20.56 -4.23 -9.33
C LEU A 51 -21.11 -3.16 -10.30
N ILE A 52 -20.24 -2.29 -10.77
CA ILE A 52 -20.50 -1.32 -11.84
C ILE A 52 -19.79 -1.82 -13.10
N LYS A 53 -20.55 -1.99 -14.18
CA LYS A 53 -19.96 -2.39 -15.46
C LYS A 53 -19.09 -1.25 -16.01
N SER A 54 -17.91 -1.59 -16.51
CA SER A 54 -16.94 -0.64 -17.09
C SER A 54 -17.56 0.23 -18.19
N ASP A 55 -18.43 -0.36 -19.03
CA ASP A 55 -19.06 0.35 -20.16
C ASP A 55 -19.90 1.54 -19.69
N HIS A 56 -20.60 1.42 -18.56
CA HIS A 56 -21.37 2.52 -17.98
C HIS A 56 -20.47 3.67 -17.49
N LEU A 57 -19.35 3.36 -16.87
CA LEU A 57 -18.38 4.36 -16.39
C LEU A 57 -17.74 5.07 -17.59
N ILE A 58 -17.27 4.30 -18.57
CA ILE A 58 -16.64 4.83 -19.78
C ILE A 58 -17.63 5.68 -20.57
N ALA A 59 -18.88 5.26 -20.74
CA ALA A 59 -19.91 6.02 -21.45
C ALA A 59 -20.17 7.37 -20.79
N LYS A 60 -20.22 7.43 -19.46
CA LYS A 60 -20.37 8.69 -18.72
C LYS A 60 -19.16 9.62 -18.88
N LEU A 61 -17.95 9.07 -18.80
CA LEU A 61 -16.74 9.87 -19.00
C LEU A 61 -16.61 10.42 -20.43
N LYS A 62 -17.11 9.69 -21.43
CA LYS A 62 -17.11 10.15 -22.83
C LYS A 62 -18.03 11.32 -23.10
N GLN A 63 -19.05 11.55 -22.27
CA GLN A 63 -19.99 12.65 -22.42
C GLN A 63 -19.37 14.02 -22.11
N ASP A 64 -18.31 14.06 -21.30
CA ASP A 64 -17.60 15.29 -20.94
C ASP A 64 -16.08 15.08 -21.10
N ILE A 65 -15.55 15.69 -22.16
CA ILE A 65 -14.13 15.60 -22.54
C ILE A 65 -13.23 16.21 -21.45
N PHE A 66 -13.67 17.33 -20.85
CA PHE A 66 -12.89 18.01 -19.81
C PHE A 66 -12.84 17.14 -18.54
N LEU A 67 -13.99 16.65 -18.09
CA LEU A 67 -14.06 15.75 -16.93
C LEU A 67 -13.23 14.48 -17.17
N SER A 68 -13.33 13.88 -18.34
CA SER A 68 -12.53 12.71 -18.72
C SER A 68 -11.02 12.98 -18.64
N ALA A 69 -10.56 14.13 -19.14
CA ALA A 69 -9.16 14.51 -19.08
C ALA A 69 -8.69 14.77 -17.63
N LEU A 70 -9.53 15.44 -16.83
CA LEU A 70 -9.23 15.71 -15.43
C LEU A 70 -9.11 14.42 -14.62
N VAL A 71 -10.08 13.52 -14.74
CA VAL A 71 -10.08 12.22 -14.03
C VAL A 71 -8.86 11.39 -14.43
N ARG A 72 -8.54 11.27 -15.72
CA ARG A 72 -7.33 10.58 -16.19
C ARG A 72 -6.04 11.16 -15.59
N LYS A 73 -5.97 12.49 -15.49
CA LYS A 73 -4.80 13.17 -14.92
C LYS A 73 -4.66 12.90 -13.43
N LEU A 74 -5.77 12.90 -12.68
CA LEU A 74 -5.78 12.60 -11.25
C LEU A 74 -5.40 11.13 -11.00
N GLU A 75 -5.97 10.20 -11.75
CA GLU A 75 -5.62 8.79 -11.67
C GLU A 75 -4.14 8.52 -12.00
N ALA A 76 -3.60 9.18 -13.02
CA ALA A 76 -2.18 9.05 -13.36
C ALA A 76 -1.28 9.57 -12.23
N ARG A 77 -1.65 10.68 -11.58
CA ARG A 77 -0.92 11.21 -10.42
C ARG A 77 -0.98 10.27 -9.22
N LEU A 78 -2.16 9.70 -8.94
CA LEU A 78 -2.34 8.73 -7.87
C LEU A 78 -1.51 7.47 -8.13
N SER A 79 -1.55 6.94 -9.35
CA SER A 79 -0.74 5.79 -9.76
C SER A 79 0.76 6.04 -9.55
N ASN A 80 1.26 7.22 -9.98
CA ASN A 80 2.66 7.59 -9.77
C ASN A 80 3.01 7.76 -8.28
N SER A 81 2.08 8.27 -7.48
CA SER A 81 2.27 8.40 -6.03
C SER A 81 2.36 7.03 -5.35
N ASN A 82 1.48 6.12 -5.72
CA ASN A 82 1.49 4.75 -5.21
C ASN A 82 2.78 4.01 -5.59
N GLU A 83 3.26 4.19 -6.81
CA GLU A 83 4.52 3.60 -7.27
C GLU A 83 5.73 4.12 -6.47
N LYS A 84 5.77 5.42 -6.17
CA LYS A 84 6.80 5.99 -5.30
C LYS A 84 6.73 5.46 -3.87
N SER A 85 5.53 5.31 -3.33
CA SER A 85 5.32 4.72 -2.00
C SER A 85 5.79 3.28 -1.95
N GLU A 86 5.56 2.51 -3.02
CA GLU A 86 6.05 1.14 -3.16
C GLU A 86 7.58 1.06 -3.14
N VAL A 87 8.25 1.95 -3.86
CA VAL A 87 9.72 2.01 -3.88
C VAL A 87 10.27 2.33 -2.49
N LEU A 88 9.67 3.29 -1.79
CA LEU A 88 10.06 3.64 -0.42
C LEU A 88 9.84 2.47 0.55
N ALA A 89 8.69 1.80 0.46
CA ALA A 89 8.38 0.65 1.30
C ALA A 89 9.38 -0.49 1.12
N ASN A 90 9.75 -0.78 -0.12
CA ASN A 90 10.78 -1.80 -0.42
C ASN A 90 12.15 -1.40 0.14
N GLY A 91 12.56 -0.14 -0.05
CA GLY A 91 13.81 0.37 0.53
C GLY A 91 13.85 0.28 2.06
N MET A 92 12.72 0.54 2.74
CA MET A 92 12.63 0.37 4.20
C MET A 92 12.74 -1.10 4.61
N LYS A 93 12.15 -2.04 3.86
CA LYS A 93 12.31 -3.48 4.12
C LYS A 93 13.75 -3.94 3.97
N ASP A 94 14.44 -3.44 2.94
CA ASP A 94 15.86 -3.77 2.71
C ASP A 94 16.72 -3.30 3.90
N VAL A 95 16.54 -2.04 4.34
CA VAL A 95 17.24 -1.49 5.53
C VAL A 95 16.92 -2.28 6.79
N SER A 96 15.66 -2.65 7.02
CA SER A 96 15.27 -3.50 8.16
C SER A 96 16.03 -4.83 8.15
N SER A 97 16.08 -5.48 6.99
CA SER A 97 16.78 -6.76 6.84
C SER A 97 18.28 -6.63 7.12
N GLU A 98 18.91 -5.53 6.68
CA GLU A 98 20.33 -5.25 6.95
C GLU A 98 20.58 -5.00 8.44
N ILE A 99 19.70 -4.26 9.12
CA ILE A 99 19.79 -4.03 10.57
C ILE A 99 19.68 -5.35 11.32
N THR A 100 18.69 -6.19 11.01
CA THR A 100 18.52 -7.50 11.63
C THR A 100 19.75 -8.39 11.44
N ALA A 101 20.27 -8.47 10.20
CA ALA A 101 21.49 -9.24 9.92
C ALA A 101 22.71 -8.71 10.68
N PHE A 102 22.80 -7.39 10.88
CA PHE A 102 23.87 -6.77 11.66
C PHE A 102 23.76 -7.12 13.17
N ILE A 103 22.55 -7.05 13.73
CA ILE A 103 22.25 -7.47 15.11
C ILE A 103 22.67 -8.92 15.33
N ASP A 104 22.24 -9.82 14.44
CA ASP A 104 22.59 -11.23 14.51
C ASP A 104 24.11 -11.46 14.47
N SER A 105 24.82 -10.71 13.60
CA SER A 105 26.29 -10.80 13.50
C SER A 105 27.01 -10.33 14.78
N ILE A 106 26.44 -9.37 15.51
CA ILE A 106 26.96 -8.90 16.79
C ILE A 106 26.69 -9.91 17.88
N ASN A 107 25.51 -10.50 17.94
CA ASN A 107 25.14 -11.53 18.90
C ASN A 107 26.04 -12.75 18.81
N GLU A 108 26.43 -13.17 17.60
CA GLU A 108 27.36 -14.28 17.39
C GLU A 108 28.80 -13.97 17.84
N ARG A 109 29.21 -12.70 17.83
CA ARG A 109 30.61 -12.29 18.05
C ARG A 109 30.94 -11.87 19.48
N ASN A 110 29.96 -11.57 20.36
CA ASN A 110 30.30 -10.87 21.61
C ASN A 110 29.41 -11.21 22.82
N SER A 111 29.99 -11.86 23.81
CA SER A 111 29.44 -11.96 25.16
C SER A 111 29.51 -10.64 25.98
N ASN A 112 30.17 -9.60 25.47
CA ASN A 112 30.35 -8.29 26.12
C ASN A 112 29.53 -7.16 25.45
N GLY A 113 28.72 -7.45 24.45
CA GLY A 113 27.99 -6.47 23.66
C GLY A 113 26.57 -6.13 24.15
N ARG A 114 26.16 -6.52 25.36
CA ARG A 114 24.79 -6.33 25.86
C ARG A 114 24.24 -4.92 25.70
N ILE A 115 25.03 -3.89 26.00
CA ILE A 115 24.58 -2.47 25.89
C ILE A 115 24.34 -2.05 24.45
N LEU A 116 25.09 -2.62 23.49
CA LEU A 116 24.90 -2.35 22.07
C LEU A 116 23.68 -3.10 21.53
N ILE A 117 23.44 -4.29 22.03
CA ILE A 117 22.28 -5.12 21.69
C ILE A 117 21.00 -4.44 22.17
N ASP A 118 20.93 -4.00 23.41
CA ASP A 118 19.75 -3.30 23.96
C ASP A 118 19.38 -2.05 23.11
N LYS A 119 20.39 -1.29 22.64
CA LYS A 119 20.16 -0.14 21.76
C LYS A 119 19.72 -0.50 20.33
N LEU A 120 20.16 -1.64 19.84
CA LEU A 120 19.77 -2.12 18.52
C LEU A 120 18.35 -2.70 18.56
N ASP A 121 17.98 -3.36 19.64
CA ASP A 121 16.62 -3.83 19.89
C ASP A 121 15.63 -2.64 19.98
N GLU A 122 16.00 -1.53 20.65
CA GLU A 122 15.23 -0.29 20.66
C GLU A 122 15.02 0.28 19.23
N LEU A 123 16.08 0.27 18.42
CA LEU A 123 16.01 0.74 17.03
C LEU A 123 15.13 -0.17 16.15
N GLU A 124 15.16 -1.47 16.39
CA GLU A 124 14.30 -2.43 15.69
C GLU A 124 12.82 -2.21 16.04
N GLU A 125 12.50 -1.97 17.32
CA GLU A 125 11.15 -1.63 17.78
C GLU A 125 10.66 -0.30 17.14
N GLU A 126 11.50 0.75 17.09
CA GLU A 126 11.18 2.01 16.41
C GLU A 126 10.94 1.78 14.91
N PHE A 127 11.73 0.94 14.27
CA PHE A 127 11.59 0.64 12.85
C PHE A 127 10.30 -0.15 12.56
N GLU A 128 9.96 -1.13 13.38
CA GLU A 128 8.68 -1.85 13.29
C GLU A 128 7.48 -0.92 13.52
N TYR A 129 7.59 0.03 14.45
CA TYR A 129 6.58 1.07 14.66
C TYR A 129 6.41 1.95 13.41
N LEU A 130 7.51 2.33 12.74
CA LEU A 130 7.47 3.06 11.48
C LEU A 130 6.84 2.22 10.36
N LYS A 131 7.22 0.95 10.21
CA LYS A 131 6.59 0.03 9.25
C LYS A 131 5.08 -0.02 9.46
N TRP A 132 4.64 -0.16 10.71
CA TRP A 132 3.22 -0.19 11.06
C TRP A 132 2.50 1.11 10.67
N ASN A 133 3.09 2.27 10.97
CA ASN A 133 2.53 3.59 10.62
C ASN A 133 2.44 3.82 9.11
N PHE A 134 3.41 3.31 8.34
CA PHE A 134 3.39 3.39 6.88
C PHE A 134 2.57 2.28 6.22
N GLY A 135 1.99 1.36 7.01
CA GLY A 135 1.17 0.28 6.51
C GLY A 135 1.94 -0.80 5.74
N ILE A 136 3.23 -0.94 6.01
CA ILE A 136 4.07 -2.02 5.48
C ILE A 136 3.74 -3.27 6.29
N VAL A 137 3.10 -4.25 5.67
CA VAL A 137 2.77 -5.55 6.30
C VAL A 137 3.68 -6.60 5.67
N ASP A 138 4.27 -7.47 6.50
CA ASP A 138 5.05 -8.63 6.03
C ASP A 138 4.17 -9.66 5.33
#